data_7b3dfe83201f9de188d9396d61865f08
#
_entry.id   7b3dfe83201f9de188d9396d61865f08
#
_cell.length_a   1.000
_cell.length_b   1.000
_cell.length_c   1.000
_cell.angle_alpha   90.00
_cell.angle_beta   90.00
_cell.angle_gamma   90.00
#
_symmetry.space_group_name_H-M   'P 1'
#
loop_
_entity.id
_entity.type
_entity.pdbx_description
1 polymer ?
#
loop_
_entity_poly.entity_id
_entity_poly.type
_entity_poly.pdbx_seq_one_letter_code
_entity_poly.pdbx_strand_id
1 'polypeptide(L)'
;QKTTHKNPRSIVGTVTEIYDYYRLLWARIGTPHCPQCGRAISEQSIDQILEAIYRLEEGSRLMVLSPVVLGRKGEHKKIFEDAKRGGFVRVRVNGEIRELSEEIILDKQIKHTIEVVIDRIVLSREVRSRLADSIEIATEMSSGLVSILILEEGGKERLEIFSEKNSCIHCGISLLELEPRLFSF
;
A
#
# COMPACT_ATOMS: atom_id res chain seq x y z
N GLN A 1 25.74 -27.62 -39.78
CA GLN A 1 26.33 -26.39 -39.23
C GLN A 1 25.25 -25.32 -39.23
N LYS A 2 24.74 -24.96 -38.06
CA LYS A 2 23.82 -23.83 -37.93
C LYS A 2 24.63 -22.54 -38.15
N THR A 3 24.27 -21.79 -39.19
CA THR A 3 24.78 -20.44 -39.42
C THR A 3 24.52 -19.60 -38.18
N THR A 4 25.58 -18.97 -37.66
CA THR A 4 25.51 -18.05 -36.54
C THR A 4 24.71 -16.82 -36.93
N HIS A 5 23.40 -16.83 -36.65
CA HIS A 5 22.62 -15.60 -36.67
C HIS A 5 23.19 -14.64 -35.59
N LYS A 6 23.84 -13.58 -36.02
CA LYS A 6 24.28 -12.48 -35.18
C LYS A 6 23.04 -11.64 -34.76
N ASN A 7 22.15 -12.25 -34.00
CA ASN A 7 21.09 -11.50 -33.34
C ASN A 7 21.63 -11.10 -31.95
N PRO A 8 21.82 -9.81 -31.65
CA PRO A 8 22.38 -9.35 -30.38
C PRO A 8 21.53 -9.73 -29.16
N ARG A 9 20.31 -10.21 -29.38
CA ARG A 9 19.42 -10.74 -28.33
C ARG A 9 19.49 -12.26 -28.13
N SER A 10 20.30 -12.97 -28.93
CA SER A 10 20.45 -14.43 -28.84
C SER A 10 21.58 -14.76 -27.87
N ILE A 11 21.23 -14.95 -26.61
CA ILE A 11 22.12 -15.49 -25.58
C ILE A 11 21.81 -16.98 -25.35
N VAL A 12 22.76 -17.70 -24.73
CA VAL A 12 22.59 -19.13 -24.41
C VAL A 12 21.27 -19.39 -23.68
N GLY A 13 20.90 -18.55 -22.74
CA GLY A 13 19.66 -18.68 -21.96
C GLY A 13 18.37 -18.60 -22.80
N THR A 14 18.35 -17.81 -23.89
CA THR A 14 17.18 -17.71 -24.80
C THR A 14 17.13 -18.86 -25.81
N VAL A 15 18.30 -19.34 -26.25
CA VAL A 15 18.40 -20.46 -27.21
C VAL A 15 18.07 -21.80 -26.56
N THR A 16 18.34 -21.96 -25.30
CA THR A 16 18.10 -23.18 -24.51
C THR A 16 16.78 -23.18 -23.73
N GLU A 17 15.96 -22.14 -23.88
CA GLU A 17 14.70 -21.94 -23.12
C GLU A 17 14.89 -21.84 -21.59
N ILE A 18 16.13 -21.92 -21.08
CA ILE A 18 16.43 -21.79 -19.65
C ILE A 18 15.90 -20.47 -19.10
N TYR A 19 15.90 -19.41 -19.93
CA TYR A 19 15.40 -18.10 -19.54
C TYR A 19 13.90 -18.12 -19.21
N ASP A 20 13.11 -18.95 -19.87
CA ASP A 20 11.67 -19.07 -19.61
C ASP A 20 11.42 -19.71 -18.23
N TYR A 21 12.27 -20.66 -17.83
CA TYR A 21 12.25 -21.20 -16.47
C TYR A 21 12.64 -20.14 -15.42
N TYR A 22 13.65 -19.31 -15.70
CA TYR A 22 14.00 -18.18 -14.81
C TYR A 22 12.88 -17.16 -14.65
N ARG A 23 12.20 -16.81 -15.73
CA ARG A 23 11.04 -15.91 -15.66
C ARG A 23 9.94 -16.46 -14.74
N LEU A 24 9.63 -17.75 -14.91
CA LEU A 24 8.64 -18.41 -14.07
C LEU A 24 9.10 -18.45 -12.60
N LEU A 25 10.37 -18.78 -12.38
CA LEU A 25 10.95 -18.81 -11.04
C LEU A 25 10.88 -17.43 -10.37
N TRP A 26 11.35 -16.39 -11.04
CA TRP A 26 11.33 -15.02 -10.49
C TRP A 26 9.92 -14.52 -10.23
N ALA A 27 8.96 -14.82 -11.12
CA ALA A 27 7.57 -14.44 -10.92
C ALA A 27 6.90 -15.16 -9.72
N ARG A 28 7.35 -16.38 -9.39
CA ARG A 28 6.71 -17.22 -8.37
C ARG A 28 7.36 -17.13 -6.99
N ILE A 29 8.68 -17.04 -6.93
CA ILE A 29 9.43 -17.08 -5.67
C ILE A 29 10.37 -15.87 -5.47
N GLY A 30 10.46 -14.99 -6.48
CA GLY A 30 11.26 -13.77 -6.36
C GLY A 30 10.67 -12.84 -5.30
N THR A 31 11.53 -12.23 -4.48
CA THR A 31 11.13 -11.18 -3.55
C THR A 31 11.21 -9.84 -4.27
N PRO A 32 10.08 -9.14 -4.50
CA PRO A 32 10.11 -7.84 -5.14
C PRO A 32 10.75 -6.80 -4.23
N HIS A 33 11.50 -5.89 -4.82
CA HIS A 33 12.10 -4.76 -4.11
C HIS A 33 11.60 -3.45 -4.71
N CYS A 34 11.39 -2.45 -3.87
CA CYS A 34 10.98 -1.13 -4.31
C CYS A 34 12.04 -0.49 -5.20
N PRO A 35 11.69 -0.03 -6.42
CA PRO A 35 12.65 0.57 -7.33
C PRO A 35 13.19 1.92 -6.84
N GLN A 36 12.49 2.57 -5.90
CA GLN A 36 12.90 3.87 -5.37
C GLN A 36 13.76 3.76 -4.12
N CYS A 37 13.43 2.88 -3.16
CA CYS A 37 14.14 2.79 -1.88
C CYS A 37 14.86 1.46 -1.66
N GLY A 38 14.77 0.51 -2.57
CA GLY A 38 15.46 -0.79 -2.52
C GLY A 38 14.93 -1.78 -1.48
N ARG A 39 13.93 -1.41 -0.68
CA ARG A 39 13.38 -2.29 0.38
C ARG A 39 12.53 -3.41 -0.20
N ALA A 40 12.59 -4.57 0.41
CA ALA A 40 11.71 -5.68 0.06
C ALA A 40 10.23 -5.29 0.25
N ILE A 41 9.40 -5.75 -0.67
CA ILE A 41 7.94 -5.58 -0.64
C ILE A 41 7.34 -6.94 -0.35
N SER A 42 6.42 -7.00 0.61
CA SER A 42 5.66 -8.20 0.94
C SER A 42 4.17 -7.92 0.83
N GLU A 43 3.43 -8.86 0.28
CA GLU A 43 1.98 -8.86 0.31
C GLU A 43 1.48 -9.53 1.59
N GLN A 44 0.37 -9.02 2.10
CA GLN A 44 -0.33 -9.59 3.24
C GLN A 44 -1.80 -9.72 2.89
N SER A 45 -2.38 -10.89 3.04
CA SER A 45 -3.83 -11.01 2.89
C SER A 45 -4.56 -10.23 3.98
N ILE A 46 -5.81 -9.85 3.72
CA ILE A 46 -6.66 -9.17 4.71
C ILE A 46 -6.72 -9.99 6.01
N ASP A 47 -6.79 -11.31 5.93
CA ASP A 47 -6.77 -12.17 7.12
C ASP A 47 -5.46 -12.06 7.91
N GLN A 48 -4.32 -11.98 7.24
CA GLN A 48 -3.02 -11.79 7.91
C GLN A 48 -2.93 -10.41 8.57
N ILE A 49 -3.49 -9.37 7.93
CA ILE A 49 -3.57 -8.02 8.51
C ILE A 49 -4.47 -8.05 9.75
N LEU A 50 -5.65 -8.70 9.66
CA LEU A 50 -6.55 -8.88 10.80
C LEU A 50 -5.86 -9.63 11.96
N GLU A 51 -5.17 -10.73 11.67
CA GLU A 51 -4.42 -11.47 12.69
C GLU A 51 -3.35 -10.61 13.38
N ALA A 52 -2.67 -9.76 12.62
CA ALA A 52 -1.70 -8.82 13.19
C ALA A 52 -2.38 -7.80 14.12
N ILE A 53 -3.53 -7.26 13.73
CA ILE A 53 -4.30 -6.30 14.53
C ILE A 53 -4.87 -6.97 15.79
N TYR A 54 -5.35 -8.22 15.69
CA TYR A 54 -5.90 -8.97 16.83
C TYR A 54 -4.84 -9.49 17.83
N ARG A 55 -3.56 -9.20 17.61
CA ARG A 55 -2.51 -9.34 18.64
C ARG A 55 -2.51 -8.18 19.64
N LEU A 56 -3.19 -7.08 19.32
CA LEU A 56 -3.40 -5.97 20.23
C LEU A 56 -4.40 -6.36 21.34
N GLU A 57 -4.37 -5.63 22.43
CA GLU A 57 -5.29 -5.85 23.55
C GLU A 57 -6.73 -5.52 23.13
N GLU A 58 -7.67 -6.34 23.61
CA GLU A 58 -9.11 -6.05 23.46
C GLU A 58 -9.45 -4.71 24.11
N GLY A 59 -10.27 -3.89 23.45
CA GLY A 59 -10.56 -2.53 23.87
C GLY A 59 -9.63 -1.48 23.28
N SER A 60 -8.56 -1.86 22.57
CA SER A 60 -7.68 -0.90 21.86
C SER A 60 -8.48 -0.03 20.91
N ARG A 61 -8.21 1.28 20.91
CA ARG A 61 -8.84 2.24 20.00
C ARG A 61 -8.02 2.38 18.75
N LEU A 62 -8.65 2.10 17.60
CA LEU A 62 -8.00 2.08 16.30
C LEU A 62 -8.67 3.06 15.34
N MET A 63 -7.87 3.63 14.43
CA MET A 63 -8.39 4.25 13.21
C MET A 63 -7.83 3.51 12.01
N VAL A 64 -8.72 3.10 11.12
CA VAL A 64 -8.36 2.55 9.81
C VAL A 64 -8.22 3.72 8.85
N LEU A 65 -7.05 3.83 8.24
CA LEU A 65 -6.69 4.94 7.37
C LEU A 65 -6.28 4.42 6.00
N SER A 66 -6.66 5.13 4.94
CA SER A 66 -6.19 4.87 3.58
C SER A 66 -5.10 5.88 3.21
N PRO A 67 -3.83 5.49 3.09
CA PRO A 67 -2.73 6.39 2.72
C PRO A 67 -2.71 6.66 1.21
N VAL A 68 -3.47 7.67 0.78
CA VAL A 68 -3.63 8.04 -0.64
C VAL A 68 -2.47 8.90 -1.18
N VAL A 69 -1.73 9.57 -0.30
CA VAL A 69 -0.51 10.32 -0.64
C VAL A 69 0.56 10.04 0.40
N LEU A 70 1.74 9.58 -0.03
CA LEU A 70 2.89 9.36 0.82
C LEU A 70 4.06 10.22 0.36
N GLY A 71 4.36 11.29 1.12
CA GLY A 71 5.54 12.12 0.93
C GLY A 71 5.64 12.78 -0.46
N ARG A 72 4.53 13.18 -1.08
CA ARG A 72 4.50 13.81 -2.41
C ARG A 72 4.19 15.31 -2.31
N LYS A 73 4.84 16.12 -3.17
CA LYS A 73 4.56 17.54 -3.31
C LYS A 73 3.26 17.77 -4.07
N GLY A 74 2.53 18.83 -3.71
CA GLY A 74 1.30 19.23 -4.39
C GLY A 74 0.24 19.76 -3.45
N GLU A 75 -0.75 20.45 -3.97
CA GLU A 75 -1.92 20.95 -3.23
C GLU A 75 -2.96 19.86 -2.95
N HIS A 76 -2.96 18.78 -3.74
CA HIS A 76 -3.80 17.59 -3.60
C HIS A 76 -5.33 17.86 -3.48
N LYS A 77 -5.82 19.00 -3.99
CA LYS A 77 -7.24 19.40 -3.90
C LYS A 77 -8.21 18.32 -4.38
N LYS A 78 -7.88 17.70 -5.53
CA LYS A 78 -8.71 16.64 -6.10
C LYS A 78 -8.90 15.45 -5.14
N ILE A 79 -7.90 15.11 -4.35
CA ILE A 79 -7.97 14.00 -3.37
C ILE A 79 -8.99 14.31 -2.28
N PHE A 80 -9.01 15.56 -1.78
CA PHE A 80 -9.99 15.97 -0.78
C PHE A 80 -11.41 16.00 -1.36
N GLU A 81 -11.57 16.47 -2.62
CA GLU A 81 -12.84 16.47 -3.32
C GLU A 81 -13.35 15.05 -3.56
N ASP A 82 -12.49 14.13 -3.99
CA ASP A 82 -12.84 12.73 -4.25
C ASP A 82 -13.20 12.01 -2.94
N ALA A 83 -12.45 12.23 -1.85
CA ALA A 83 -12.76 11.70 -0.53
C ALA A 83 -14.11 12.24 -0.01
N LYS A 84 -14.36 13.55 -0.14
CA LYS A 84 -15.64 14.17 0.24
C LYS A 84 -16.80 13.60 -0.57
N ARG A 85 -16.62 13.39 -1.88
CA ARG A 85 -17.60 12.79 -2.78
C ARG A 85 -17.87 11.33 -2.45
N GLY A 86 -16.85 10.61 -1.96
CA GLY A 86 -16.96 9.25 -1.43
C GLY A 86 -17.67 9.14 -0.07
N GLY A 87 -18.10 10.27 0.52
CA GLY A 87 -18.81 10.29 1.80
C GLY A 87 -17.91 10.27 3.04
N PHE A 88 -16.60 10.38 2.87
CA PHE A 88 -15.69 10.47 4.00
C PHE A 88 -15.74 11.86 4.64
N VAL A 89 -15.53 11.90 5.96
CA VAL A 89 -15.69 13.12 6.76
C VAL A 89 -14.34 13.70 7.17
N ARG A 90 -13.32 12.86 7.34
CA ARG A 90 -12.03 13.24 7.91
C ARG A 90 -10.86 12.69 7.11
N VAL A 91 -9.78 13.46 7.14
CA VAL A 91 -8.46 13.07 6.63
C VAL A 91 -7.41 13.32 7.71
N ARG A 92 -6.33 12.55 7.65
CA ARG A 92 -5.12 12.81 8.43
C ARG A 92 -4.07 13.39 7.47
N VAL A 93 -3.65 14.63 7.70
CA VAL A 93 -2.69 15.35 6.87
C VAL A 93 -1.43 15.62 7.69
N ASN A 94 -0.30 15.08 7.28
CA ASN A 94 0.99 15.20 7.97
C ASN A 94 0.93 14.85 9.47
N GLY A 95 0.07 13.89 9.83
CA GLY A 95 -0.12 13.46 11.22
C GLY A 95 -1.28 14.15 11.95
N GLU A 96 -1.88 15.20 11.41
CA GLU A 96 -3.00 15.94 12.02
C GLU A 96 -4.35 15.53 11.39
N ILE A 97 -5.35 15.25 12.22
CA ILE A 97 -6.71 14.97 11.74
C ILE A 97 -7.42 16.29 11.44
N ARG A 98 -7.98 16.38 10.22
CA ARG A 98 -8.77 17.53 9.74
C ARG A 98 -10.11 17.08 9.18
N GLU A 99 -11.10 17.94 9.27
CA GLU A 99 -12.42 17.67 8.69
C GLU A 99 -12.46 18.11 7.21
N LEU A 100 -13.03 17.24 6.35
CA LEU A 100 -13.20 17.55 4.93
C LEU A 100 -14.28 18.63 4.67
N SER A 101 -15.05 19.02 5.70
CA SER A 101 -15.96 20.16 5.67
C SER A 101 -15.20 21.49 5.58
N GLU A 102 -13.99 21.54 6.16
CA GLU A 102 -13.12 22.72 6.16
C GLU A 102 -12.31 22.80 4.87
N GLU A 103 -11.87 24.02 4.53
CA GLU A 103 -10.95 24.20 3.41
C GLU A 103 -9.54 23.83 3.84
N ILE A 104 -8.97 22.79 3.20
CA ILE A 104 -7.62 22.31 3.47
C ILE A 104 -6.70 22.87 2.39
N ILE A 105 -5.87 23.85 2.77
CA ILE A 105 -4.88 24.47 1.87
C ILE A 105 -3.51 23.88 2.18
N LEU A 106 -2.86 23.29 1.18
CA LEU A 106 -1.53 22.71 1.28
C LEU A 106 -0.54 23.46 0.37
N ASP A 107 0.70 23.61 0.85
CA ASP A 107 1.77 24.22 0.07
C ASP A 107 2.26 23.20 -0.99
N LYS A 108 2.17 23.60 -2.27
CA LYS A 108 2.60 22.77 -3.41
C LYS A 108 4.10 22.43 -3.43
N GLN A 109 4.92 23.15 -2.70
CA GLN A 109 6.38 22.95 -2.64
C GLN A 109 6.81 21.96 -1.57
N ILE A 110 5.95 21.70 -0.60
CA ILE A 110 6.21 20.81 0.54
C ILE A 110 5.70 19.39 0.22
N LYS A 111 6.38 18.39 0.76
CA LYS A 111 5.91 17.00 0.69
C LYS A 111 4.83 16.77 1.75
N HIS A 112 3.71 16.21 1.32
CA HIS A 112 2.60 15.89 2.20
C HIS A 112 2.34 14.39 2.23
N THR A 113 1.88 13.92 3.38
CA THR A 113 1.27 12.60 3.56
C THR A 113 -0.19 12.82 3.89
N ILE A 114 -1.08 12.18 3.12
CA ILE A 114 -2.53 12.31 3.26
C ILE A 114 -3.13 10.93 3.37
N GLU A 115 -3.87 10.72 4.44
CA GLU A 115 -4.56 9.47 4.75
C GLU A 115 -6.04 9.78 4.97
N VAL A 116 -6.93 9.09 4.25
CA VAL A 116 -8.38 9.22 4.45
C VAL A 116 -8.78 8.34 5.65
N VAL A 117 -9.52 8.92 6.60
CA VAL A 117 -10.05 8.16 7.74
C VAL A 117 -11.26 7.35 7.27
N ILE A 118 -11.09 6.04 7.21
CA ILE A 118 -12.13 5.12 6.78
C ILE A 118 -13.07 4.78 7.94
N ASP A 119 -12.51 4.37 9.08
CA ASP A 119 -13.29 3.98 10.25
C ASP A 119 -12.55 4.23 11.56
N ARG A 120 -13.30 4.26 12.66
CA ARG A 120 -12.83 4.32 14.04
C ARG A 120 -13.44 3.16 14.81
N ILE A 121 -12.60 2.29 15.32
CA ILE A 121 -13.02 1.02 15.89
C ILE A 121 -12.43 0.88 17.30
N VAL A 122 -13.22 0.39 18.22
CA VAL A 122 -12.73 -0.19 19.47
C VAL A 122 -12.63 -1.70 19.24
N LEU A 123 -11.43 -2.24 19.39
CA LEU A 123 -11.15 -3.64 19.05
C LEU A 123 -11.90 -4.58 19.96
N SER A 124 -12.75 -5.44 19.36
CA SER A 124 -13.43 -6.55 20.00
C SER A 124 -13.64 -7.67 18.98
N ARG A 125 -14.00 -8.87 19.43
CA ARG A 125 -14.26 -9.99 18.52
C ARG A 125 -15.46 -9.75 17.60
N GLU A 126 -16.43 -8.97 18.03
CA GLU A 126 -17.67 -8.70 17.30
C GLU A 126 -17.46 -7.79 16.08
N VAL A 127 -16.41 -6.95 16.10
CA VAL A 127 -16.14 -5.99 15.03
C VAL A 127 -15.27 -6.55 13.89
N ARG A 128 -14.96 -7.87 13.90
CA ARG A 128 -14.04 -8.47 12.92
C ARG A 128 -14.49 -8.24 11.47
N SER A 129 -15.76 -8.45 11.17
CA SER A 129 -16.30 -8.22 9.81
C SER A 129 -16.19 -6.75 9.42
N ARG A 130 -16.63 -5.84 10.29
CA ARG A 130 -16.54 -4.40 10.05
C ARG A 130 -15.10 -3.92 9.85
N LEU A 131 -14.15 -4.48 10.61
CA LEU A 131 -12.74 -4.16 10.45
C LEU A 131 -12.21 -4.67 9.11
N ALA A 132 -12.60 -5.88 8.68
CA ALA A 132 -12.25 -6.43 7.37
C ALA A 132 -12.75 -5.54 6.22
N ASP A 133 -14.04 -5.17 6.25
CA ASP A 133 -14.67 -4.28 5.26
C ASP A 133 -13.94 -2.92 5.20
N SER A 134 -13.57 -2.37 6.36
CA SER A 134 -12.84 -1.10 6.43
C SER A 134 -11.43 -1.20 5.86
N ILE A 135 -10.74 -2.33 6.06
CA ILE A 135 -9.42 -2.59 5.47
C ILE A 135 -9.53 -2.71 3.96
N GLU A 136 -10.55 -3.43 3.45
CA GLU A 136 -10.79 -3.59 2.01
C GLU A 136 -11.02 -2.23 1.33
N ILE A 137 -11.89 -1.39 1.88
CA ILE A 137 -12.11 -0.03 1.40
C ILE A 137 -10.80 0.79 1.41
N ALA A 138 -10.01 0.69 2.48
CA ALA A 138 -8.75 1.43 2.60
C ALA A 138 -7.74 0.99 1.54
N THR A 139 -7.60 -0.32 1.30
CA THR A 139 -6.66 -0.89 0.32
C THR A 139 -7.08 -0.59 -1.13
N GLU A 140 -8.37 -0.59 -1.43
CA GLU A 140 -8.89 -0.19 -2.74
C GLU A 140 -8.54 1.27 -3.06
N MET A 141 -8.77 2.20 -2.11
CA MET A 141 -8.50 3.63 -2.31
C MET A 141 -7.02 3.96 -2.46
N SER A 142 -6.15 3.24 -1.79
CA SER A 142 -4.70 3.50 -1.72
C SER A 142 -3.86 2.64 -2.66
N SER A 143 -4.49 1.84 -3.52
CA SER A 143 -3.80 0.86 -4.38
C SER A 143 -3.07 -0.24 -3.60
N GLY A 144 -3.69 -0.72 -2.52
CA GLY A 144 -3.24 -1.88 -1.75
C GLY A 144 -2.58 -1.56 -0.42
N LEU A 145 -2.61 -0.31 0.05
CA LEU A 145 -2.07 0.06 1.36
C LEU A 145 -3.18 0.33 2.38
N VAL A 146 -2.94 0.00 3.62
CA VAL A 146 -3.75 0.42 4.76
C VAL A 146 -2.86 0.82 5.92
N SER A 147 -3.21 1.90 6.60
CA SER A 147 -2.56 2.34 7.83
C SER A 147 -3.51 2.12 9.01
N ILE A 148 -3.01 1.53 10.08
CA ILE A 148 -3.73 1.39 11.34
C ILE A 148 -3.09 2.31 12.37
N LEU A 149 -3.82 3.33 12.77
CA LEU A 149 -3.41 4.24 13.83
C LEU A 149 -3.98 3.74 15.15
N ILE A 150 -3.09 3.33 16.06
CA ILE A 150 -3.41 2.82 17.38
C ILE A 150 -3.28 3.98 18.36
N LEU A 151 -4.34 4.25 19.09
CA LEU A 151 -4.38 5.29 20.13
C LEU A 151 -4.07 4.64 21.47
N GLU A 152 -2.86 4.85 21.97
CA GLU A 152 -2.38 4.31 23.24
C GLU A 152 -2.78 5.23 24.42
N GLU A 153 -2.74 4.68 25.62
CA GLU A 153 -2.93 5.46 26.84
C GLU A 153 -1.90 6.58 26.96
N GLY A 154 -2.34 7.73 27.50
CA GLY A 154 -1.48 8.92 27.61
C GLY A 154 -1.36 9.74 26.33
N GLY A 155 -2.19 9.46 25.29
CA GLY A 155 -2.25 10.24 24.05
C GLY A 155 -1.12 9.94 23.07
N LYS A 156 -0.40 8.86 23.26
CA LYS A 156 0.58 8.37 22.29
C LYS A 156 -0.13 7.71 21.11
N GLU A 157 0.44 7.90 19.94
CA GLU A 157 -0.06 7.29 18.70
C GLU A 157 1.02 6.37 18.13
N ARG A 158 0.60 5.18 17.70
CA ARG A 158 1.43 4.24 16.95
C ARG A 158 0.79 3.96 15.60
N LEU A 159 1.53 4.18 14.53
CA LEU A 159 1.07 3.94 13.17
C LEU A 159 1.73 2.67 12.63
N GLU A 160 0.92 1.72 12.21
CA GLU A 160 1.35 0.51 11.49
C GLU A 160 0.81 0.56 10.07
N ILE A 161 1.66 0.25 9.08
CA ILE A 161 1.29 0.25 7.66
C ILE A 161 1.42 -1.17 7.12
N PHE A 162 0.35 -1.64 6.49
CA PHE A 162 0.25 -2.95 5.86
C PHE A 162 0.06 -2.79 4.35
N SER A 163 0.44 -3.81 3.59
CA SER A 163 0.26 -3.85 2.14
C SER A 163 -0.44 -5.15 1.72
N GLU A 164 -1.62 -5.00 1.13
CA GLU A 164 -2.38 -6.11 0.54
C GLU A 164 -1.86 -6.47 -0.85
N LYS A 165 -1.33 -5.50 -1.58
CA LYS A 165 -0.76 -5.68 -2.92
C LYS A 165 0.73 -5.38 -2.88
N ASN A 166 1.46 -5.69 -3.95
CA ASN A 166 2.89 -5.39 -4.08
C ASN A 166 3.19 -3.88 -3.98
N SER A 167 2.90 -3.27 -2.84
CA SER A 167 3.05 -1.83 -2.61
C SER A 167 4.12 -1.54 -1.55
N CYS A 168 4.99 -0.58 -1.84
CA CYS A 168 6.00 -0.16 -0.88
C CYS A 168 5.38 0.71 0.21
N ILE A 169 5.41 0.23 1.45
CA ILE A 169 4.87 0.96 2.62
C ILE A 169 5.57 2.29 2.91
N HIS A 170 6.78 2.53 2.34
CA HIS A 170 7.54 3.78 2.53
C HIS A 170 7.34 4.79 1.42
N CYS A 171 7.24 4.32 0.17
CA CYS A 171 7.20 5.19 -1.01
C CYS A 171 5.79 5.29 -1.62
N GLY A 172 4.87 4.42 -1.24
CA GLY A 172 3.53 4.32 -1.83
C GLY A 172 3.54 3.91 -3.30
N ILE A 173 4.63 3.29 -3.77
CA ILE A 173 4.72 2.78 -5.14
C ILE A 173 4.16 1.38 -5.15
N SER A 174 3.11 1.16 -5.95
CA SER A 174 2.58 -0.17 -6.22
C SER A 174 3.29 -0.76 -7.44
N LEU A 175 3.74 -2.00 -7.32
CA LEU A 175 4.24 -2.78 -8.44
C LEU A 175 3.06 -3.50 -9.11
N LEU A 176 3.20 -3.73 -10.41
CA LEU A 176 2.28 -4.61 -11.12
C LEU A 176 2.42 -6.04 -10.57
N GLU A 177 1.36 -6.82 -10.70
CA GLU A 177 1.41 -8.24 -10.40
C GLU A 177 2.57 -8.89 -11.16
N LEU A 178 3.41 -9.64 -10.44
CA LEU A 178 4.63 -10.21 -11.00
C LEU A 178 4.31 -11.40 -11.91
N GLU A 179 4.13 -11.11 -13.18
CA GLU A 179 3.93 -12.14 -14.21
C GLU A 179 5.25 -12.46 -14.94
N PRO A 180 5.43 -13.71 -15.42
CA PRO A 180 6.64 -14.12 -16.16
C PRO A 180 6.96 -13.19 -17.36
N ARG A 181 5.94 -12.60 -18.00
CA ARG A 181 6.11 -11.66 -19.13
C ARG A 181 6.82 -10.37 -18.76
N LEU A 182 6.77 -9.94 -17.48
CA LEU A 182 7.44 -8.73 -17.03
C LEU A 182 8.98 -8.87 -16.98
N PHE A 183 9.48 -10.10 -16.99
CA PHE A 183 10.91 -10.42 -17.01
C PHE A 183 11.41 -10.70 -18.43
N SER A 184 10.73 -10.17 -19.46
CA SER A 184 11.20 -10.23 -20.85
C SER A 184 12.02 -8.99 -21.20
N PHE A 185 13.04 -9.19 -22.05
CA PHE A 185 13.81 -8.13 -22.68
C PHE A 185 13.06 -7.49 -23.84
#